data_b78d18bc48ed835db14b96b241803696
#
_entry.id   b78d18bc48ed835db14b96b241803696
#
_cell.length_a   1.000
_cell.length_b   1.000
_cell.length_c   1.000
_cell.angle_alpha   90.00
_cell.angle_beta   90.00
_cell.angle_gamma   90.00
#
_symmetry.space_group_name_H-M   'P 1'
#
loop_
_entity.id
_entity.type
_entity.pdbx_description
1 polymer ?
#
loop_
_entity_poly.entity_id
_entity_poly.type
_entity_poly.pdbx_seq_one_letter_code
_entity_poly.pdbx_strand_id
1 'polypeptide(L)'
;NGAAVLTLVDTNGKWETNQQWDAGVDFAFWNGKLSGTVDYFLRDTKEALLYVNAPAHVGNRYSMVRNVGNIRNQGVEISLNHENQVGKVHYNIGGNVSYIYNELTALNGGSPLWGDRTKTDVGMPLNSFWGYEYEGVYQSDEEALQQLYSYTKETIGVHAGDARYKDLNGDGKLDENDKKNIGNPFPKLTYGLNLGAEFYGVDVQLFFQGVYGNTIYNALRERLEGDGSSNALASYMADNVWIGYTDEVRQKLQDKAVNWMVLENRAGTIPNPLGSPTNTEHSSRFIEDGSYFRLKNIQIGYTLPKNITQKFYCSRLRFYVTASNLFTI
;
A
#
# COMPACT_ATOMS: atom_id res chain seq x y z
N ASN A 1 -41.43 -4.72 23.02
CA ASN A 1 -41.15 -4.37 21.62
C ASN A 1 -40.38 -3.04 21.61
N GLY A 2 -39.06 -3.08 21.40
CA GLY A 2 -38.24 -1.90 21.26
C GLY A 2 -38.04 -1.57 19.78
N ALA A 3 -38.10 -0.29 19.41
CA ALA A 3 -37.69 0.20 18.10
C ALA A 3 -36.28 0.76 18.18
N ALA A 4 -35.40 0.35 17.27
CA ALA A 4 -34.06 0.91 17.16
C ALA A 4 -33.91 1.53 15.75
N VAL A 5 -33.26 2.70 15.69
CA VAL A 5 -32.87 3.31 14.41
C VAL A 5 -31.69 2.51 13.86
N LEU A 6 -31.90 1.78 12.77
CA LEU A 6 -30.88 0.95 12.15
C LEU A 6 -30.01 1.70 11.13
N THR A 7 -30.55 2.76 10.53
CA THR A 7 -29.84 3.52 9.48
C THR A 7 -30.13 5.01 9.65
N LEU A 8 -29.08 5.82 9.61
CA LEU A 8 -29.19 7.28 9.52
C LEU A 8 -29.09 7.66 8.04
N VAL A 9 -29.94 8.58 7.63
CA VAL A 9 -29.96 9.15 6.27
C VAL A 9 -29.66 10.64 6.38
N ASP A 10 -28.75 11.13 5.54
CA ASP A 10 -28.54 12.56 5.38
C ASP A 10 -29.69 13.16 4.56
N THR A 11 -30.55 13.93 5.21
CA THR A 11 -31.71 14.57 4.55
C THR A 11 -31.32 15.73 3.64
N ASN A 12 -30.08 16.21 3.75
CA ASN A 12 -29.54 17.30 2.93
C ASN A 12 -28.57 16.79 1.84
N GLY A 13 -28.63 15.49 1.55
CA GLY A 13 -27.77 14.87 0.55
C GLY A 13 -27.86 15.54 -0.82
N LYS A 14 -26.73 15.84 -1.43
CA LYS A 14 -26.58 16.40 -2.76
C LYS A 14 -25.94 15.38 -3.68
N TRP A 15 -26.18 15.55 -4.97
CA TRP A 15 -25.47 14.76 -5.97
C TRP A 15 -23.99 15.18 -6.04
N GLU A 16 -23.13 14.20 -6.13
CA GLU A 16 -21.71 14.38 -6.43
C GLU A 16 -21.55 14.98 -7.83
N THR A 17 -20.68 15.98 -7.96
CA THR A 17 -20.40 16.65 -9.22
C THR A 17 -18.92 16.53 -9.58
N ASN A 18 -18.63 16.03 -10.78
CA ASN A 18 -17.27 15.93 -11.30
C ASN A 18 -17.05 17.08 -12.30
N GLN A 19 -15.95 17.82 -12.10
CA GLN A 19 -15.44 18.83 -13.02
C GLN A 19 -14.05 18.39 -13.47
N GLN A 20 -13.81 18.36 -14.77
CA GLN A 20 -12.53 17.91 -15.32
C GLN A 20 -12.02 18.93 -16.35
N TRP A 21 -10.71 19.14 -16.28
CA TRP A 21 -9.95 19.92 -17.24
C TRP A 21 -8.83 19.03 -17.78
N ASP A 22 -8.73 18.99 -19.11
CA ASP A 22 -7.71 18.21 -19.79
C ASP A 22 -7.02 19.13 -20.80
N ALA A 23 -5.70 19.05 -20.86
CA ALA A 23 -4.89 19.72 -21.86
C ALA A 23 -3.78 18.78 -22.32
N GLY A 24 -3.74 18.50 -23.60
CA GLY A 24 -2.80 17.54 -24.15
C GLY A 24 -2.22 17.95 -25.49
N VAL A 25 -1.13 17.30 -25.84
CA VAL A 25 -0.44 17.43 -27.13
C VAL A 25 -0.17 16.05 -27.71
N ASP A 26 -0.67 15.83 -28.91
CA ASP A 26 -0.34 14.67 -29.74
C ASP A 26 0.74 15.07 -30.74
N PHE A 27 1.72 14.20 -30.92
CA PHE A 27 2.79 14.42 -31.88
C PHE A 27 3.18 13.16 -32.63
N ALA A 28 3.64 13.34 -33.84
CA ALA A 28 4.20 12.28 -34.65
C ALA A 28 5.39 12.79 -35.46
N PHE A 29 6.50 12.09 -35.41
CA PHE A 29 7.74 12.42 -36.11
C PHE A 29 8.16 11.30 -37.06
N TRP A 30 8.98 11.65 -38.04
CA TRP A 30 9.59 10.70 -38.98
C TRP A 30 8.57 9.80 -39.70
N ASN A 31 7.52 10.42 -40.26
CA ASN A 31 6.41 9.73 -40.95
C ASN A 31 5.69 8.71 -40.03
N GLY A 32 5.48 9.08 -38.77
CA GLY A 32 4.77 8.23 -37.81
C GLY A 32 5.61 7.17 -37.11
N LYS A 33 6.93 7.10 -37.38
CA LYS A 33 7.82 6.12 -36.70
C LYS A 33 7.94 6.36 -35.21
N LEU A 34 7.81 7.62 -34.77
CA LEU A 34 7.70 8.00 -33.37
C LEU A 34 6.41 8.79 -33.21
N SER A 35 5.53 8.33 -32.36
CA SER A 35 4.32 9.04 -31.96
C SER A 35 4.19 9.08 -30.45
N GLY A 36 3.47 10.05 -29.94
CA GLY A 36 3.24 10.15 -28.51
C GLY A 36 2.20 11.17 -28.17
N THR A 37 1.74 11.09 -26.93
CA THR A 37 0.82 12.03 -26.31
C THR A 37 1.39 12.46 -24.97
N VAL A 38 1.15 13.70 -24.61
CA VAL A 38 1.43 14.25 -23.28
C VAL A 38 0.18 14.98 -22.85
N ASP A 39 -0.46 14.51 -21.79
CA ASP A 39 -1.70 15.04 -21.28
C ASP A 39 -1.54 15.46 -19.82
N TYR A 40 -2.10 16.61 -19.49
CA TYR A 40 -2.32 17.04 -18.12
C TYR A 40 -3.80 17.05 -17.84
N PHE A 41 -4.19 16.45 -16.73
CA PHE A 41 -5.57 16.48 -16.27
C PHE A 41 -5.68 16.99 -14.84
N LEU A 42 -6.81 17.64 -14.57
CA LEU A 42 -7.26 18.06 -13.25
C LEU A 42 -8.73 17.71 -13.12
N ARG A 43 -9.06 16.85 -12.14
CA ARG A 43 -10.43 16.43 -11.87
C ARG A 43 -10.79 16.75 -10.43
N ASP A 44 -11.77 17.62 -10.25
CA ASP A 44 -12.37 17.95 -8.96
C ASP A 44 -13.72 17.23 -8.82
N THR A 45 -13.82 16.40 -7.80
CA THR A 45 -15.07 15.80 -7.36
C THR A 45 -15.60 16.64 -6.20
N LYS A 46 -16.68 17.35 -6.40
CA LYS A 46 -17.33 18.19 -5.39
C LYS A 46 -18.46 17.41 -4.73
N GLU A 47 -18.68 17.68 -3.43
CA GLU A 47 -19.70 17.03 -2.62
C GLU A 47 -19.57 15.49 -2.67
N ALA A 48 -18.34 14.98 -2.62
CA ALA A 48 -18.06 13.56 -2.71
C ALA A 48 -18.84 12.77 -1.65
N LEU A 49 -19.49 11.68 -2.09
CA LEU A 49 -20.30 10.79 -1.25
C LEU A 49 -19.44 9.68 -0.68
N LEU A 50 -19.16 9.74 0.62
CA LEU A 50 -18.39 8.73 1.32
C LEU A 50 -19.17 8.15 2.51
N TYR A 51 -18.78 6.96 2.94
CA TYR A 51 -19.28 6.36 4.15
C TYR A 51 -18.61 7.00 5.36
N VAL A 52 -19.43 7.53 6.29
CA VAL A 52 -18.99 8.15 7.54
C VAL A 52 -19.57 7.37 8.69
N ASN A 53 -18.75 7.07 9.69
CA ASN A 53 -19.25 6.46 10.92
C ASN A 53 -20.16 7.43 11.66
N ALA A 54 -21.30 6.93 12.15
CA ALA A 54 -22.18 7.74 12.96
C ALA A 54 -21.49 8.07 14.29
N PRO A 55 -21.69 9.29 14.84
CA PRO A 55 -21.19 9.63 16.17
C PRO A 55 -21.65 8.62 17.22
N ALA A 56 -20.75 8.22 18.11
CA ALA A 56 -21.01 7.15 19.09
C ALA A 56 -22.24 7.40 19.99
N HIS A 57 -22.56 8.67 20.28
CA HIS A 57 -23.70 9.04 21.12
C HIS A 57 -25.08 8.76 20.48
N VAL A 58 -25.10 8.52 19.16
CA VAL A 58 -26.36 8.19 18.45
C VAL A 58 -26.76 6.71 18.62
N GLY A 59 -25.84 5.89 19.17
CA GLY A 59 -26.09 4.47 19.44
C GLY A 59 -26.18 3.60 18.17
N ASN A 60 -25.88 4.15 17.01
CA ASN A 60 -25.89 3.43 15.73
C ASN A 60 -24.46 3.04 15.32
N ARG A 61 -24.27 1.75 15.01
CA ARG A 61 -22.98 1.21 14.55
C ARG A 61 -22.81 1.25 13.04
N TYR A 62 -23.83 1.65 12.30
CA TYR A 62 -23.78 1.62 10.84
C TYR A 62 -23.25 2.93 10.27
N SER A 63 -22.38 2.81 9.26
CA SER A 63 -21.93 3.94 8.49
C SER A 63 -23.10 4.53 7.70
N MET A 64 -23.11 5.85 7.54
CA MET A 64 -24.06 6.54 6.67
C MET A 64 -23.33 7.20 5.52
N VAL A 65 -23.99 7.29 4.36
CA VAL A 65 -23.46 8.03 3.21
C VAL A 65 -23.74 9.50 3.40
N ARG A 66 -22.72 10.34 3.30
CA ARG A 66 -22.82 11.81 3.38
C ARG A 66 -21.96 12.47 2.32
N ASN A 67 -22.34 13.70 1.96
CA ASN A 67 -21.45 14.59 1.23
C ASN A 67 -20.34 15.05 2.16
N VAL A 68 -19.13 14.52 1.96
CA VAL A 68 -18.03 14.66 2.93
C VAL A 68 -17.16 15.85 2.60
N GLY A 69 -16.99 16.18 1.33
CA GLY A 69 -16.11 17.27 0.91
C GLY A 69 -15.72 17.17 -0.55
N ASN A 70 -14.58 17.75 -0.88
CA ASN A 70 -14.10 17.83 -2.26
C ASN A 70 -12.79 17.04 -2.40
N ILE A 71 -12.71 16.25 -3.46
CA ILE A 71 -11.53 15.43 -3.78
C ILE A 71 -10.95 15.94 -5.09
N ARG A 72 -9.64 16.14 -5.12
CA ARG A 72 -8.87 16.47 -6.32
C ARG A 72 -7.99 15.34 -6.75
N ASN A 73 -8.05 15.02 -8.03
CA ASN A 73 -7.09 14.18 -8.72
C ASN A 73 -6.47 14.99 -9.84
N GLN A 74 -5.16 15.08 -9.88
CA GLN A 74 -4.45 15.77 -10.95
C GLN A 74 -3.21 14.97 -11.34
N GLY A 75 -2.81 15.11 -12.59
CA GLY A 75 -1.67 14.33 -13.04
C GLY A 75 -1.22 14.64 -14.43
N VAL A 76 -0.15 13.96 -14.81
CA VAL A 76 0.42 13.98 -16.15
C VAL A 76 0.46 12.57 -16.68
N GLU A 77 0.01 12.38 -17.90
CA GLU A 77 0.06 11.13 -18.62
C GLU A 77 0.92 11.30 -19.88
N ILE A 78 1.85 10.38 -20.07
CA ILE A 78 2.74 10.37 -21.24
C ILE A 78 2.64 9.00 -21.87
N SER A 79 2.42 8.98 -23.19
CA SER A 79 2.46 7.78 -24.00
C SER A 79 3.42 7.99 -25.17
N LEU A 80 4.30 7.04 -25.39
CA LEU A 80 5.25 7.06 -26.51
C LEU A 80 5.18 5.73 -27.23
N ASN A 81 5.18 5.77 -28.56
CA ASN A 81 5.25 4.60 -29.41
C ASN A 81 6.29 4.84 -30.51
N HIS A 82 7.21 3.89 -30.63
CA HIS A 82 8.20 3.85 -31.71
C HIS A 82 8.07 2.58 -32.49
N GLU A 83 7.85 2.70 -33.80
CA GLU A 83 7.74 1.58 -34.73
C GLU A 83 8.70 1.81 -35.89
N ASN A 84 9.50 0.81 -36.21
CA ASN A 84 10.44 0.90 -37.33
C ASN A 84 10.76 -0.49 -37.88
N GLN A 85 11.33 -0.47 -39.10
CA GLN A 85 11.83 -1.64 -39.77
C GLN A 85 13.31 -1.44 -40.11
N VAL A 86 14.14 -2.38 -39.68
CA VAL A 86 15.57 -2.42 -39.99
C VAL A 86 15.87 -3.73 -40.71
N GLY A 87 16.13 -3.63 -42.01
CA GLY A 87 16.26 -4.80 -42.83
C GLY A 87 14.99 -5.63 -42.90
N LYS A 88 15.02 -6.84 -42.34
CA LYS A 88 13.87 -7.75 -42.25
C LYS A 88 13.25 -7.83 -40.87
N VAL A 89 13.78 -7.09 -39.92
CA VAL A 89 13.24 -7.00 -38.56
C VAL A 89 12.28 -5.83 -38.51
N HIS A 90 11.04 -6.11 -38.21
CA HIS A 90 10.04 -5.12 -37.83
C HIS A 90 9.94 -5.12 -36.31
N TYR A 91 9.99 -3.94 -35.66
CA TYR A 91 9.87 -3.84 -34.20
C TYR A 91 9.02 -2.65 -33.79
N ASN A 92 8.41 -2.80 -32.63
CA ASN A 92 7.68 -1.73 -31.94
C ASN A 92 8.09 -1.66 -30.47
N ILE A 93 8.24 -0.44 -29.97
CA ILE A 93 8.50 -0.13 -28.57
C ILE A 93 7.47 0.90 -28.17
N GLY A 94 6.55 0.52 -27.29
CA GLY A 94 5.52 1.41 -26.76
C GLY A 94 5.61 1.48 -25.25
N GLY A 95 5.48 2.68 -24.69
CA GLY A 95 5.46 2.89 -23.25
C GLY A 95 4.48 3.97 -22.84
N ASN A 96 3.94 3.80 -21.66
CA ASN A 96 3.12 4.84 -21.03
C ASN A 96 3.52 4.98 -19.56
N VAL A 97 3.41 6.20 -19.06
CA VAL A 97 3.58 6.53 -17.65
C VAL A 97 2.52 7.54 -17.26
N SER A 98 1.92 7.34 -16.09
CA SER A 98 0.95 8.24 -15.50
C SER A 98 1.40 8.59 -14.09
N TYR A 99 1.56 9.88 -13.82
CA TYR A 99 1.81 10.42 -12.48
C TYR A 99 0.53 11.03 -11.96
N ILE A 100 0.02 10.54 -10.84
CA ILE A 100 -1.26 10.97 -10.28
C ILE A 100 -1.05 11.43 -8.84
N TYR A 101 -1.59 12.59 -8.53
CA TYR A 101 -1.69 13.12 -7.18
C TYR A 101 -3.15 13.22 -6.77
N ASN A 102 -3.50 12.56 -5.65
CA ASN A 102 -4.83 12.57 -5.06
C ASN A 102 -4.80 13.32 -3.74
N GLU A 103 -5.78 14.20 -3.50
CA GLU A 103 -5.92 14.88 -2.22
C GLU A 103 -7.39 15.22 -1.91
N LEU A 104 -7.70 15.28 -0.63
CA LEU A 104 -8.93 15.88 -0.14
C LEU A 104 -8.69 17.41 -0.01
N THR A 105 -9.44 18.20 -0.76
CA THR A 105 -9.25 19.68 -0.78
C THR A 105 -10.17 20.43 0.19
N ALA A 106 -11.29 19.81 0.57
CA ALA A 106 -12.21 20.39 1.55
C ALA A 106 -12.96 19.27 2.26
N LEU A 107 -13.34 19.52 3.52
CA LEU A 107 -14.10 18.61 4.36
C LEU A 107 -15.33 19.30 4.93
N ASN A 108 -16.51 18.79 4.60
CA ASN A 108 -17.79 19.27 5.12
C ASN A 108 -18.00 18.75 6.54
N GLY A 109 -17.88 19.62 7.53
CA GLY A 109 -18.03 19.25 8.95
C GLY A 109 -16.73 19.30 9.77
N GLY A 110 -15.60 19.60 9.12
CA GLY A 110 -14.34 20.00 9.78
C GLY A 110 -13.58 18.92 10.56
N SER A 111 -14.10 17.69 10.64
CA SER A 111 -13.41 16.61 11.34
C SER A 111 -12.87 15.57 10.36
N PRO A 112 -11.63 15.08 10.54
CA PRO A 112 -11.07 14.03 9.70
C PRO A 112 -11.93 12.76 9.66
N LEU A 113 -11.85 12.04 8.56
CA LEU A 113 -12.46 10.72 8.43
C LEU A 113 -11.48 9.66 8.92
N TRP A 114 -11.92 8.87 9.85
CA TRP A 114 -11.12 7.80 10.44
C TRP A 114 -11.60 6.44 9.93
N GLY A 115 -10.66 5.69 9.36
CA GLY A 115 -10.76 4.26 9.14
C GLY A 115 -10.08 3.49 10.28
N ASP A 116 -9.96 2.17 10.13
CA ASP A 116 -9.30 1.32 11.13
C ASP A 116 -7.81 1.69 11.30
N ARG A 117 -7.10 1.85 10.18
CA ARG A 117 -5.65 2.17 10.14
C ARG A 117 -5.36 3.39 9.28
N THR A 118 -6.38 4.15 8.95
CA THR A 118 -6.28 5.23 7.96
C THR A 118 -6.92 6.51 8.47
N LYS A 119 -6.40 7.62 7.98
CA LYS A 119 -6.95 8.96 8.15
C LYS A 119 -7.12 9.62 6.80
N THR A 120 -8.24 10.27 6.59
CA THR A 120 -8.46 11.16 5.46
C THR A 120 -8.71 12.56 6.00
N ASP A 121 -7.84 13.50 5.66
CA ASP A 121 -7.89 14.88 6.12
C ASP A 121 -7.57 15.84 4.96
N VAL A 122 -7.88 17.11 5.13
CA VAL A 122 -7.59 18.14 4.12
C VAL A 122 -6.07 18.20 3.84
N GLY A 123 -5.71 18.24 2.56
CA GLY A 123 -4.31 18.26 2.12
C GLY A 123 -3.65 16.87 2.07
N MET A 124 -4.39 15.80 2.35
CA MET A 124 -3.87 14.43 2.33
C MET A 124 -4.57 13.59 1.25
N PRO A 125 -3.87 12.58 0.72
CA PRO A 125 -4.52 11.53 -0.06
C PRO A 125 -5.58 10.80 0.76
N LEU A 126 -6.63 10.33 0.07
CA LEU A 126 -7.68 9.54 0.71
C LEU A 126 -7.09 8.26 1.34
N ASN A 127 -7.62 7.89 2.52
CA ASN A 127 -7.23 6.68 3.23
C ASN A 127 -5.70 6.54 3.46
N SER A 128 -5.02 7.66 3.69
CA SER A 128 -3.61 7.64 4.08
C SER A 128 -3.43 6.83 5.36
N PHE A 129 -2.43 5.95 5.41
CA PHE A 129 -2.12 5.20 6.62
C PHE A 129 -1.66 6.13 7.71
N TRP A 130 -2.23 5.96 8.91
CA TRP A 130 -2.02 6.85 10.02
C TRP A 130 -1.55 6.07 11.25
N GLY A 131 -0.44 6.46 11.83
CA GLY A 131 0.12 5.76 12.97
C GLY A 131 1.46 6.33 13.41
N TYR A 132 2.10 5.61 14.31
CA TYR A 132 3.41 5.95 14.85
C TYR A 132 4.55 5.64 13.87
N GLU A 133 5.63 6.42 13.96
CA GLU A 133 6.90 6.06 13.34
C GLU A 133 7.65 5.08 14.24
N TYR A 134 7.84 3.85 13.76
CA TYR A 134 8.55 2.81 14.49
C TYR A 134 10.07 3.00 14.37
N GLU A 135 10.77 3.00 15.51
CA GLU A 135 12.22 3.18 15.57
C GLU A 135 12.99 1.91 15.99
N GLY A 136 12.27 0.89 16.46
CA GLY A 136 12.92 -0.34 16.90
C GLY A 136 12.32 -0.90 18.17
N VAL A 137 13.16 -1.56 18.96
CA VAL A 137 12.79 -2.21 20.22
C VAL A 137 13.68 -1.65 21.33
N TYR A 138 13.08 -1.33 22.48
CA TYR A 138 13.85 -0.97 23.67
C TYR A 138 14.77 -2.12 24.08
N GLN A 139 16.06 -1.83 24.22
CA GLN A 139 17.04 -2.85 24.56
C GLN A 139 17.26 -2.96 26.08
N SER A 140 16.87 -1.93 26.86
CA SER A 140 16.93 -1.92 28.31
C SER A 140 15.72 -1.21 28.94
N ASP A 141 15.46 -1.47 30.21
CA ASP A 141 14.42 -0.79 30.96
C ASP A 141 14.78 0.69 31.22
N GLU A 142 16.06 1.03 31.34
CA GLU A 142 16.52 2.41 31.48
C GLU A 142 16.17 3.23 30.22
N GLU A 143 16.28 2.64 29.05
CA GLU A 143 15.88 3.27 27.78
C GLU A 143 14.35 3.44 27.74
N ALA A 144 13.61 2.42 28.12
CA ALA A 144 12.15 2.45 28.10
C ALA A 144 11.55 3.47 29.08
N LEU A 145 12.16 3.65 30.25
CA LEU A 145 11.71 4.61 31.28
C LEU A 145 11.84 6.08 30.84
N GLN A 146 12.59 6.37 29.79
CA GLN A 146 12.73 7.74 29.26
C GLN A 146 11.50 8.19 28.46
N GLN A 147 10.65 7.26 28.06
CA GLN A 147 9.46 7.55 27.28
C GLN A 147 8.20 7.09 28.01
N LEU A 148 7.28 8.02 28.26
CA LEU A 148 6.00 7.73 28.92
C LEU A 148 4.90 7.55 27.86
N TYR A 149 4.17 6.44 27.94
CA TYR A 149 2.95 6.27 27.17
C TYR A 149 1.78 6.92 27.90
N SER A 150 1.09 7.83 27.22
CA SER A 150 -0.17 8.40 27.69
C SER A 150 -1.33 7.67 27.01
N TYR A 151 -1.58 6.45 27.43
CA TYR A 151 -2.79 5.73 27.03
C TYR A 151 -3.91 6.04 28.02
N THR A 152 -4.96 6.69 27.56
CA THR A 152 -6.24 6.89 28.27
C THR A 152 -6.16 6.84 29.80
N LYS A 153 -5.61 7.88 30.45
CA LYS A 153 -5.53 8.09 31.90
C LYS A 153 -4.65 7.15 32.74
N GLU A 154 -4.18 6.04 32.20
CA GLU A 154 -3.25 5.14 32.87
C GLU A 154 -1.93 5.09 32.10
N THR A 155 -0.84 5.32 32.80
CA THR A 155 0.50 5.16 32.24
C THR A 155 0.76 3.67 32.10
N ILE A 156 0.80 3.17 30.87
CA ILE A 156 1.20 1.79 30.62
C ILE A 156 2.73 1.74 30.73
N GLY A 157 3.22 0.89 31.62
CA GLY A 157 4.64 0.64 31.74
C GLY A 157 5.18 0.01 30.44
N VAL A 158 6.26 0.58 29.92
CA VAL A 158 6.99 0.04 28.77
C VAL A 158 8.29 -0.53 29.31
N HIS A 159 8.71 -1.68 28.78
CA HIS A 159 9.86 -2.42 29.23
C HIS A 159 10.82 -2.74 28.07
N ALA A 160 11.99 -3.19 28.42
CA ALA A 160 12.89 -3.80 27.46
C ALA A 160 12.16 -4.89 26.66
N GLY A 161 12.32 -4.89 25.36
CA GLY A 161 11.60 -5.78 24.46
C GLY A 161 10.31 -5.23 23.87
N ASP A 162 9.84 -4.08 24.33
CA ASP A 162 8.68 -3.41 23.75
C ASP A 162 9.04 -2.53 22.56
N ALA A 163 8.04 -2.26 21.72
CA ALA A 163 8.19 -1.39 20.57
C ALA A 163 8.51 0.04 20.97
N ARG A 164 9.54 0.62 20.33
CA ARG A 164 9.89 2.02 20.46
C ARG A 164 9.33 2.80 19.27
N TYR A 165 8.63 3.86 19.60
CA TYR A 165 8.07 4.79 18.63
C TYR A 165 8.66 6.19 18.84
N LYS A 166 8.68 6.97 17.78
CA LYS A 166 9.20 8.32 17.78
C LYS A 166 8.23 9.29 18.45
N ASP A 167 8.76 10.02 19.42
CA ASP A 167 8.12 11.21 19.97
C ASP A 167 8.33 12.36 18.96
N LEU A 168 7.25 12.73 18.25
CA LEU A 168 7.33 13.72 17.16
C LEU A 168 7.32 15.15 17.68
N ASN A 169 6.67 15.41 18.80
CA ASN A 169 6.54 16.74 19.39
C ASN A 169 7.62 17.03 20.45
N GLY A 170 8.34 16.01 20.94
CA GLY A 170 9.44 16.12 21.88
C GLY A 170 9.00 16.41 23.31
N ASP A 171 7.77 16.07 23.68
CA ASP A 171 7.24 16.33 25.02
C ASP A 171 7.53 15.21 26.03
N GLY A 172 8.19 14.14 25.60
CA GLY A 172 8.54 12.97 26.41
C GLY A 172 7.39 12.00 26.64
N LYS A 173 6.25 12.20 25.97
CA LYS A 173 5.09 11.32 26.03
C LYS A 173 4.79 10.79 24.64
N LEU A 174 4.25 9.59 24.58
CA LEU A 174 3.75 9.04 23.33
C LEU A 174 2.23 9.03 23.34
N ASP A 175 1.62 9.86 22.51
CA ASP A 175 0.17 10.00 22.42
C ASP A 175 -0.30 10.22 20.96
N GLU A 176 -1.54 10.62 20.77
CA GLU A 176 -2.13 10.86 19.45
C GLU A 176 -1.41 11.97 18.64
N ASN A 177 -0.66 12.87 19.30
CA ASN A 177 0.08 13.94 18.64
C ASN A 177 1.37 13.44 17.97
N ASP A 178 1.81 12.21 18.31
CA ASP A 178 2.99 11.56 17.73
C ASP A 178 2.64 10.67 16.53
N LYS A 179 1.36 10.61 16.18
CA LYS A 179 0.93 9.92 14.98
C LYS A 179 1.02 10.83 13.75
N LYS A 180 1.42 10.26 12.63
CA LYS A 180 1.52 10.93 11.34
C LYS A 180 1.05 10.08 10.19
N ASN A 181 1.03 10.65 8.99
CA ASN A 181 0.91 9.87 7.77
C ASN A 181 2.16 8.99 7.61
N ILE A 182 1.98 7.68 7.69
CA ILE A 182 3.04 6.67 7.57
C ILE A 182 3.05 5.97 6.22
N GLY A 183 2.08 6.28 5.34
CA GLY A 183 2.04 5.70 4.00
C GLY A 183 0.80 6.10 3.21
N ASN A 184 0.88 5.88 1.90
CA ASN A 184 -0.20 6.20 0.97
C ASN A 184 -0.55 4.96 0.13
N PRO A 185 -1.81 4.51 0.11
CA PRO A 185 -2.23 3.35 -0.70
C PRO A 185 -2.22 3.62 -2.20
N PHE A 186 -2.29 4.89 -2.64
CA PHE A 186 -2.31 5.24 -4.06
C PHE A 186 -0.89 5.33 -4.64
N PRO A 187 -0.62 4.64 -5.76
CA PRO A 187 0.66 4.78 -6.44
C PRO A 187 0.82 6.19 -7.00
N LYS A 188 2.03 6.74 -6.88
CA LYS A 188 2.41 8.02 -7.50
C LYS A 188 2.62 7.86 -8.99
N LEU A 189 3.18 6.73 -9.41
CA LEU A 189 3.42 6.39 -10.80
C LEU A 189 2.79 5.05 -11.13
N THR A 190 2.13 4.99 -12.29
CA THR A 190 1.79 3.74 -12.97
C THR A 190 2.44 3.75 -14.34
N TYR A 191 2.97 2.62 -14.78
CA TYR A 191 3.66 2.55 -16.07
C TYR A 191 3.50 1.20 -16.73
N GLY A 192 3.52 1.23 -18.07
CA GLY A 192 3.50 0.07 -18.93
C GLY A 192 4.56 0.17 -20.01
N LEU A 193 5.11 -0.97 -20.43
CA LEU A 193 6.06 -1.07 -21.53
C LEU A 193 5.69 -2.25 -22.41
N ASN A 194 5.52 -1.99 -23.68
CA ASN A 194 5.28 -2.99 -24.74
C ASN A 194 6.49 -3.07 -25.63
N LEU A 195 7.03 -4.26 -25.82
CA LEU A 195 8.11 -4.54 -26.76
C LEU A 195 7.64 -5.60 -27.72
N GLY A 196 7.74 -5.33 -29.03
CA GLY A 196 7.39 -6.28 -30.06
C GLY A 196 8.49 -6.36 -31.11
N ALA A 197 8.72 -7.55 -31.63
CA ALA A 197 9.60 -7.77 -32.76
C ALA A 197 9.09 -8.90 -33.64
N GLU A 198 9.23 -8.73 -34.96
CA GLU A 198 8.90 -9.73 -35.95
C GLU A 198 10.08 -9.91 -36.91
N PHE A 199 10.45 -11.18 -37.17
CA PHE A 199 11.54 -11.55 -38.06
C PHE A 199 11.27 -12.93 -38.70
N TYR A 200 11.18 -13.00 -40.00
CA TYR A 200 10.94 -14.23 -40.78
C TYR A 200 9.75 -15.08 -40.32
N GLY A 201 8.67 -14.41 -39.92
CA GLY A 201 7.45 -15.07 -39.44
C GLY A 201 7.48 -15.47 -37.97
N VAL A 202 8.61 -15.31 -37.26
CA VAL A 202 8.67 -15.39 -35.81
C VAL A 202 8.32 -14.02 -35.26
N ASP A 203 7.38 -13.97 -34.33
CA ASP A 203 6.99 -12.75 -33.58
C ASP A 203 7.15 -12.95 -32.08
N VAL A 204 7.63 -11.93 -31.42
CA VAL A 204 7.74 -11.87 -29.95
C VAL A 204 7.05 -10.60 -29.45
N GLN A 205 6.22 -10.74 -28.45
CA GLN A 205 5.55 -9.64 -27.76
C GLN A 205 5.82 -9.76 -26.27
N LEU A 206 6.26 -8.66 -25.65
CA LEU A 206 6.48 -8.56 -24.22
C LEU A 206 5.65 -7.38 -23.69
N PHE A 207 4.92 -7.62 -22.61
CA PHE A 207 4.21 -6.57 -21.91
C PHE A 207 4.65 -6.52 -20.46
N PHE A 208 5.18 -5.39 -20.05
CA PHE A 208 5.55 -5.08 -18.69
C PHE A 208 4.57 -4.07 -18.07
N GLN A 209 4.33 -4.22 -16.79
CA GLN A 209 3.48 -3.33 -16.01
C GLN A 209 4.10 -3.11 -14.65
N GLY A 210 3.99 -1.90 -14.13
CA GLY A 210 4.42 -1.59 -12.79
C GLY A 210 3.71 -0.40 -12.17
N VAL A 211 3.87 -0.29 -10.87
CA VAL A 211 3.47 0.86 -10.06
C VAL A 211 4.62 1.26 -9.15
N TYR A 212 4.65 2.52 -8.74
CA TYR A 212 5.67 3.03 -7.85
C TYR A 212 5.10 4.05 -6.87
N GLY A 213 5.60 3.97 -5.62
CA GLY A 213 5.37 4.97 -4.60
C GLY A 213 4.06 4.83 -3.83
N ASN A 214 3.40 3.69 -3.92
CA ASN A 214 2.35 3.30 -2.99
C ASN A 214 2.91 2.44 -1.86
N THR A 215 2.21 2.42 -0.75
CA THR A 215 2.51 1.56 0.38
C THR A 215 1.36 0.61 0.66
N ILE A 216 1.67 -0.49 1.31
CA ILE A 216 0.71 -1.53 1.72
C ILE A 216 0.83 -1.72 3.22
N TYR A 217 -0.30 -1.77 3.91
CA TYR A 217 -0.31 -2.19 5.30
C TYR A 217 -0.41 -3.71 5.38
N ASN A 218 0.64 -4.35 5.94
CA ASN A 218 0.69 -5.80 6.09
C ASN A 218 -0.03 -6.25 7.39
N ALA A 219 -1.35 -6.34 7.32
CA ALA A 219 -2.17 -6.79 8.43
C ALA A 219 -1.91 -8.27 8.81
N LEU A 220 -1.39 -9.06 7.87
CA LEU A 220 -0.98 -10.44 8.19
C LEU A 220 0.26 -10.45 9.08
N ARG A 221 1.25 -9.60 8.76
CA ARG A 221 2.45 -9.43 9.58
C ARG A 221 2.10 -8.92 10.97
N GLU A 222 1.24 -7.89 11.07
CA GLU A 222 0.72 -7.39 12.35
C GLU A 222 0.14 -8.53 13.20
N ARG A 223 -0.66 -9.40 12.59
CA ARG A 223 -1.27 -10.53 13.27
C ARG A 223 -0.29 -11.64 13.65
N LEU A 224 0.70 -11.93 12.79
CA LEU A 224 1.70 -12.98 13.02
C LEU A 224 2.81 -12.56 13.99
N GLU A 225 3.10 -11.26 14.08
CA GLU A 225 4.09 -10.67 14.99
C GLU A 225 3.44 -10.07 16.24
N GLY A 226 2.11 -10.08 16.33
CA GLY A 226 1.33 -9.38 17.33
C GLY A 226 1.25 -10.09 18.68
N ASP A 227 0.08 -10.10 19.29
CA ASP A 227 -0.14 -10.36 20.70
C ASP A 227 0.19 -11.78 21.21
N GLY A 228 0.65 -12.67 20.38
CA GLY A 228 1.03 -14.04 20.80
C GLY A 228 -0.04 -14.86 21.53
N SER A 229 -1.18 -14.26 21.85
CA SER A 229 -2.17 -14.83 22.76
C SER A 229 -3.06 -15.90 22.12
N SER A 230 -3.25 -15.85 20.81
CA SER A 230 -4.22 -16.73 20.14
C SER A 230 -3.82 -17.19 18.73
N ASN A 231 -2.68 -16.77 18.22
CA ASN A 231 -2.27 -17.02 16.84
C ASN A 231 -0.93 -17.74 16.76
N ALA A 232 -0.73 -18.49 15.69
CA ALA A 232 0.59 -19.00 15.35
C ALA A 232 1.53 -17.82 15.04
N LEU A 233 2.69 -17.80 15.66
CA LEU A 233 3.74 -16.83 15.36
C LEU A 233 4.46 -17.21 14.06
N ALA A 234 4.98 -16.22 13.36
CA ALA A 234 5.79 -16.46 12.17
C ALA A 234 7.12 -17.15 12.55
N SER A 235 7.56 -18.11 11.76
CA SER A 235 8.77 -18.89 12.05
C SER A 235 10.03 -18.03 12.16
N TYR A 236 10.14 -16.94 11.39
CA TYR A 236 11.28 -16.02 11.45
C TYR A 236 11.39 -15.26 12.78
N MET A 237 10.31 -15.21 13.57
CA MET A 237 10.34 -14.60 14.89
C MET A 237 11.25 -15.36 15.86
N ALA A 238 11.39 -16.69 15.67
CA ALA A 238 12.25 -17.51 16.52
C ALA A 238 13.68 -16.95 16.62
N ASP A 239 14.17 -16.33 15.55
CA ASP A 239 15.54 -15.80 15.48
C ASP A 239 15.64 -14.29 15.69
N ASN A 240 14.53 -13.57 15.52
CA ASN A 240 14.54 -12.10 15.45
C ASN A 240 13.77 -11.40 16.57
N VAL A 241 12.99 -12.13 17.36
CA VAL A 241 12.26 -11.56 18.49
C VAL A 241 13.21 -11.21 19.62
N TRP A 242 12.97 -10.08 20.28
CA TRP A 242 13.67 -9.72 21.50
C TRP A 242 13.21 -10.65 22.65
N ILE A 243 14.14 -11.27 23.35
CA ILE A 243 13.87 -12.13 24.49
C ILE A 243 14.66 -11.64 25.68
N GLY A 244 13.98 -11.29 26.74
CA GLY A 244 14.58 -10.96 28.02
C GLY A 244 13.87 -11.66 29.15
N TYR A 245 14.65 -11.98 30.17
CA TYR A 245 14.16 -12.60 31.40
C TYR A 245 14.54 -11.69 32.55
N THR A 246 13.58 -11.22 33.33
CA THR A 246 13.85 -10.56 34.61
C THR A 246 14.48 -11.57 35.58
N ASP A 247 15.28 -11.08 36.52
CA ASP A 247 15.91 -11.94 37.51
C ASP A 247 14.89 -12.78 38.30
N GLU A 248 13.71 -12.22 38.55
CA GLU A 248 12.61 -12.91 39.21
C GLU A 248 12.08 -14.09 38.36
N VAL A 249 11.93 -13.90 37.06
CA VAL A 249 11.50 -14.96 36.10
C VAL A 249 12.59 -16.01 35.97
N ARG A 250 13.86 -15.63 35.92
CA ARG A 250 15.01 -16.52 35.88
C ARG A 250 15.03 -17.42 37.11
N GLN A 251 14.87 -16.83 38.29
CA GLN A 251 14.85 -17.58 39.56
C GLN A 251 13.68 -18.56 39.63
N LYS A 252 12.46 -18.12 39.28
CA LYS A 252 11.29 -19.03 39.23
C LYS A 252 11.42 -20.19 38.24
N LEU A 253 12.11 -19.98 37.13
CA LEU A 253 12.36 -21.03 36.12
C LEU A 253 13.49 -21.98 36.55
N GLN A 254 14.52 -21.49 37.21
CA GLN A 254 15.59 -22.30 37.79
C GLN A 254 15.08 -23.20 38.93
N ASP A 255 14.22 -22.68 39.78
CA ASP A 255 13.60 -23.44 40.88
C ASP A 255 12.67 -24.57 40.39
N LYS A 256 12.17 -24.47 39.15
CA LYS A 256 11.34 -25.53 38.52
C LYS A 256 12.13 -26.58 37.77
N ALA A 257 13.44 -26.68 37.98
CA ALA A 257 14.34 -27.68 37.40
C ALA A 257 14.33 -27.77 35.86
N VAL A 258 14.15 -26.63 35.18
CA VAL A 258 14.30 -26.52 33.71
C VAL A 258 15.78 -26.27 33.39
N ASN A 259 16.65 -27.18 33.85
CA ASN A 259 18.11 -27.04 33.80
C ASN A 259 18.73 -27.11 32.39
N TRP A 260 17.93 -27.31 31.34
CA TRP A 260 18.40 -27.38 29.96
C TRP A 260 18.13 -26.12 29.14
N MET A 261 17.38 -25.18 29.68
CA MET A 261 17.18 -23.88 29.01
C MET A 261 18.23 -22.87 29.50
N VAL A 262 19.13 -22.52 28.63
CA VAL A 262 19.99 -21.34 28.83
C VAL A 262 19.11 -20.11 28.65
N LEU A 263 18.75 -19.47 29.77
CA LEU A 263 17.93 -18.25 29.77
C LEU A 263 18.83 -17.02 29.53
N GLU A 264 19.28 -16.86 28.31
CA GLU A 264 20.04 -15.68 27.89
C GLU A 264 19.09 -14.62 27.33
N ASN A 265 19.35 -13.36 27.70
CA ASN A 265 18.71 -12.26 27.02
C ASN A 265 19.24 -12.18 25.59
N ARG A 266 18.33 -12.08 24.63
CA ARG A 266 18.69 -11.96 23.23
C ARG A 266 18.13 -10.66 22.69
N ALA A 267 19.04 -9.76 22.29
CA ALA A 267 18.65 -8.58 21.54
C ALA A 267 17.95 -9.00 20.23
N GLY A 268 16.86 -8.34 19.93
CA GLY A 268 16.05 -8.61 18.75
C GLY A 268 15.57 -7.31 18.10
N THR A 269 15.12 -7.44 16.85
CA THR A 269 14.55 -6.34 16.06
C THR A 269 13.02 -6.37 16.03
N ILE A 270 12.44 -7.46 16.54
CA ILE A 270 10.99 -7.65 16.64
C ILE A 270 10.61 -7.57 18.12
N PRO A 271 9.60 -6.76 18.49
CA PRO A 271 9.13 -6.68 19.86
C PRO A 271 8.68 -8.04 20.40
N ASN A 272 8.77 -8.17 21.73
CA ASN A 272 8.27 -9.34 22.42
C ASN A 272 6.74 -9.46 22.24
N PRO A 273 6.22 -10.54 21.64
CA PRO A 273 4.79 -10.70 21.41
C PRO A 273 3.96 -10.83 22.69
N LEU A 274 4.61 -11.11 23.81
CA LEU A 274 4.00 -11.20 25.15
C LEU A 274 4.27 -9.93 25.99
N GLY A 275 4.83 -8.89 25.35
CA GLY A 275 5.12 -7.61 26.00
C GLY A 275 3.90 -6.69 26.12
N SER A 276 4.15 -5.40 26.07
CA SER A 276 3.11 -4.38 26.17
C SER A 276 2.09 -4.46 25.00
N PRO A 277 0.82 -4.18 25.24
CA PRO A 277 -0.19 -3.98 24.19
C PRO A 277 0.22 -2.95 23.15
N THR A 278 1.11 -2.02 23.50
CA THR A 278 1.65 -1.01 22.58
C THR A 278 2.47 -1.61 21.43
N ASN A 279 2.91 -2.86 21.54
CA ASN A 279 3.68 -3.55 20.50
C ASN A 279 2.89 -3.78 19.20
N THR A 280 1.56 -3.68 19.26
CA THR A 280 0.66 -3.86 18.13
C THR A 280 0.03 -2.55 17.64
N GLU A 281 0.50 -1.40 18.13
CA GLU A 281 0.02 -0.11 17.64
C GLU A 281 0.24 0.05 16.13
N HIS A 282 -0.71 0.71 15.49
CA HIS A 282 -0.61 1.03 14.07
C HIS A 282 0.63 1.90 13.83
N SER A 283 1.57 1.38 13.09
CA SER A 283 2.87 2.03 12.90
C SER A 283 3.53 1.70 11.57
N SER A 284 4.58 2.44 11.27
CA SER A 284 5.39 2.20 10.06
C SER A 284 6.06 0.83 10.03
N ARG A 285 6.10 0.10 11.15
CA ARG A 285 6.57 -1.28 11.22
C ARG A 285 5.83 -2.22 10.28
N PHE A 286 4.52 -1.99 10.09
CA PHE A 286 3.66 -2.84 9.27
C PHE A 286 3.41 -2.26 7.88
N ILE A 287 4.09 -1.16 7.55
CA ILE A 287 4.04 -0.54 6.22
C ILE A 287 5.14 -1.15 5.35
N GLU A 288 4.74 -1.62 4.18
CA GLU A 288 5.64 -2.18 3.18
C GLU A 288 5.55 -1.39 1.88
N ASP A 289 6.65 -1.39 1.11
CA ASP A 289 6.65 -0.81 -0.23
C ASP A 289 5.76 -1.67 -1.14
N GLY A 290 4.75 -1.04 -1.73
CA GLY A 290 3.84 -1.67 -2.67
C GLY A 290 4.28 -1.53 -4.13
N SER A 291 5.43 -0.92 -4.39
CA SER A 291 5.96 -0.75 -5.74
C SER A 291 6.32 -2.10 -6.35
N TYR A 292 6.07 -2.24 -7.64
CA TYR A 292 6.50 -3.44 -8.36
C TYR A 292 6.75 -3.18 -9.84
N PHE A 293 7.55 -4.04 -10.45
CA PHE A 293 7.73 -4.19 -11.89
C PHE A 293 7.51 -5.65 -12.28
N ARG A 294 6.62 -5.89 -13.26
CA ARG A 294 6.17 -7.24 -13.63
C ARG A 294 6.23 -7.47 -15.12
N LEU A 295 6.78 -8.61 -15.55
CA LEU A 295 6.54 -9.14 -16.88
C LEU A 295 5.15 -9.77 -16.90
N LYS A 296 4.17 -8.96 -17.33
CA LYS A 296 2.74 -9.30 -17.30
C LYS A 296 2.37 -10.35 -18.32
N ASN A 297 2.96 -10.24 -19.53
CA ASN A 297 2.70 -11.18 -20.61
C ASN A 297 3.92 -11.30 -21.51
N ILE A 298 4.21 -12.51 -21.95
CA ILE A 298 5.08 -12.83 -23.08
C ILE A 298 4.32 -13.70 -24.04
N GLN A 299 4.43 -13.39 -25.33
CA GLN A 299 3.91 -14.21 -26.39
C GLN A 299 5.00 -14.41 -27.45
N ILE A 300 5.21 -15.66 -27.87
CA ILE A 300 6.10 -16.01 -28.96
C ILE A 300 5.27 -16.74 -29.98
N GLY A 301 5.25 -16.25 -31.21
CA GLY A 301 4.47 -16.81 -32.31
C GLY A 301 5.33 -17.15 -33.51
N TYR A 302 4.83 -18.05 -34.34
CA TYR A 302 5.37 -18.36 -35.64
C TYR A 302 4.27 -18.45 -36.68
N THR A 303 4.35 -17.59 -37.68
CA THR A 303 3.46 -17.60 -38.84
C THR A 303 4.09 -18.37 -39.99
N LEU A 304 3.46 -19.43 -40.43
CA LEU A 304 3.95 -20.22 -41.54
C LEU A 304 3.96 -19.41 -42.84
N PRO A 305 5.01 -19.58 -43.68
CA PRO A 305 5.09 -18.93 -44.95
C PRO A 305 3.91 -19.31 -45.89
N LYS A 306 3.47 -18.36 -46.70
CA LYS A 306 2.33 -18.54 -47.62
C LYS A 306 2.47 -19.71 -48.59
N ASN A 307 3.68 -20.01 -49.07
CA ASN A 307 3.97 -21.14 -49.96
C ASN A 307 3.66 -22.51 -49.29
N ILE A 308 3.65 -22.58 -47.97
CA ILE A 308 3.27 -23.77 -47.20
C ILE A 308 1.75 -23.77 -46.97
N THR A 309 1.21 -22.66 -46.47
CA THR A 309 -0.22 -22.58 -46.05
C THR A 309 -1.17 -22.71 -47.22
N GLN A 310 -0.79 -22.24 -48.42
CA GLN A 310 -1.58 -22.38 -49.65
C GLN A 310 -1.78 -23.85 -50.06
N LYS A 311 -0.86 -24.76 -49.74
CA LYS A 311 -1.02 -26.20 -49.98
C LYS A 311 -2.17 -26.82 -49.16
N PHE A 312 -2.58 -26.18 -48.09
CA PHE A 312 -3.68 -26.58 -47.22
C PHE A 312 -4.93 -25.70 -47.42
N TYR A 313 -4.98 -24.91 -48.51
CA TYR A 313 -6.06 -23.95 -48.75
C TYR A 313 -6.27 -22.96 -47.60
N CYS A 314 -5.22 -22.67 -46.83
CA CYS A 314 -5.25 -21.79 -45.66
C CYS A 314 -4.57 -20.46 -46.00
N SER A 315 -5.25 -19.33 -45.74
CA SER A 315 -4.70 -17.99 -46.00
C SER A 315 -3.59 -17.60 -45.05
N ARG A 316 -3.68 -18.04 -43.80
CA ARG A 316 -2.70 -17.80 -42.74
C ARG A 316 -2.83 -18.87 -41.66
N LEU A 317 -1.70 -19.41 -41.23
CA LEU A 317 -1.60 -20.32 -40.08
C LEU A 317 -0.50 -19.84 -39.17
N ARG A 318 -0.85 -19.53 -37.91
CA ARG A 318 0.08 -19.07 -36.90
C ARG A 318 -0.06 -19.94 -35.65
N PHE A 319 1.04 -20.38 -35.11
CA PHE A 319 1.15 -21.02 -33.81
C PHE A 319 1.73 -20.03 -32.82
N TYR A 320 1.29 -20.05 -31.59
CA TYR A 320 1.87 -19.21 -30.55
C TYR A 320 1.81 -19.88 -29.19
N VAL A 321 2.72 -19.47 -28.32
CA VAL A 321 2.74 -19.80 -26.90
C VAL A 321 2.70 -18.49 -26.13
N THR A 322 1.93 -18.47 -25.06
CA THR A 322 1.85 -17.31 -24.18
C THR A 322 2.06 -17.74 -22.73
N ALA A 323 2.72 -16.87 -21.97
CA ALA A 323 2.86 -17.02 -20.52
C ALA A 323 2.59 -15.68 -19.85
N SER A 324 2.01 -15.72 -18.65
CA SER A 324 1.65 -14.51 -17.91
C SER A 324 2.26 -14.51 -16.52
N ASN A 325 2.61 -13.30 -16.04
CA ASN A 325 3.15 -13.08 -14.70
C ASN A 325 4.41 -13.91 -14.38
N LEU A 326 5.35 -14.01 -15.35
CA LEU A 326 6.55 -14.84 -15.20
C LEU A 326 7.47 -14.37 -14.08
N PHE A 327 7.58 -13.08 -13.87
CA PHE A 327 8.30 -12.53 -12.71
C PHE A 327 7.71 -11.20 -12.25
N THR A 328 7.94 -10.90 -10.97
CA THR A 328 7.63 -9.62 -10.31
C THR A 328 8.80 -9.29 -9.40
N ILE A 329 9.27 -8.06 -9.50
CA ILE A 329 10.33 -7.48 -8.67
C ILE A 329 9.72 -6.33 -7.89
#